data_e69ee9f25ff117398cf3a7b0703a11c9
#
_entry.id   e69ee9f25ff117398cf3a7b0703a11c9
#
_cell.length_a   1.000
_cell.length_b   1.000
_cell.length_c   1.000
_cell.angle_alpha   90.00
_cell.angle_beta   90.00
_cell.angle_gamma   90.00
#
_symmetry.space_group_name_H-M   'P 1'
#
loop_
_entity.id
_entity.type
_entity.pdbx_description
1 polymer ?
#
loop_
_entity_poly.entity_id
_entity_poly.type
_entity_poly.pdbx_seq_one_letter_code
_entity_poly.pdbx_strand_id
1 'polypeptide(L)'
;MNAARAAKPKLIIRNAEITDAPALAALSRRVYGDAEGSVEDALRGQINQFPEGQFLAEFEGEVVGFCSTFIISEELAFKPHTWMEITGGGFASRHDPDGDYLYGMEVTVDPSRRRLRIGQRIYKLRRDLCQQWELQGIAFGGRMPGYARR
;
A
#
# COMPACT_ATOMS: atom_id res chain seq x y z
N MET A 1 39.19 -14.53 7.73
CA MET A 1 38.74 -13.41 6.96
C MET A 1 37.28 -13.55 6.56
N ASN A 2 36.49 -12.64 6.98
CA ASN A 2 35.03 -12.74 6.78
C ASN A 2 34.51 -11.97 5.57
N ALA A 3 35.42 -11.51 4.73
CA ALA A 3 35.03 -10.76 3.54
C ALA A 3 34.09 -11.56 2.62
N ALA A 4 34.25 -12.89 2.63
CA ALA A 4 33.40 -13.77 1.83
C ALA A 4 32.00 -13.96 2.41
N ARG A 5 31.79 -13.52 3.63
CA ARG A 5 30.49 -13.63 4.27
C ARG A 5 29.64 -12.40 3.91
N ALA A 6 29.10 -12.42 2.70
CA ALA A 6 28.19 -11.37 2.29
C ALA A 6 27.02 -11.30 3.25
N ALA A 7 26.53 -10.11 3.51
CA ALA A 7 25.32 -9.94 4.30
C ALA A 7 24.17 -10.70 3.63
N LYS A 8 23.35 -11.37 4.42
CA LYS A 8 22.17 -12.02 3.89
C LYS A 8 21.25 -10.95 3.29
N PRO A 9 20.60 -11.23 2.15
CA PRO A 9 19.64 -10.31 1.61
C PRO A 9 18.57 -9.97 2.65
N LYS A 10 18.26 -8.70 2.76
CA LYS A 10 17.28 -8.23 3.73
C LYS A 10 16.06 -7.66 3.04
N LEU A 11 14.92 -7.97 3.59
CA LEU A 11 13.69 -7.30 3.22
C LEU A 11 13.66 -5.97 3.95
N ILE A 12 13.55 -4.89 3.21
CA ILE A 12 13.49 -3.53 3.73
C ILE A 12 12.10 -2.99 3.46
N ILE A 13 11.44 -2.51 4.51
CA ILE A 13 10.14 -1.85 4.36
C ILE A 13 10.31 -0.40 4.77
N ARG A 14 9.94 0.50 3.88
CA ARG A 14 10.09 1.94 4.09
C ARG A 14 8.92 2.69 3.47
N ASN A 15 8.82 3.97 3.78
CA ASN A 15 7.84 4.81 3.11
C ASN A 15 8.22 4.98 1.64
N ALA A 16 7.20 5.02 0.80
CA ALA A 16 7.39 5.25 -0.62
C ALA A 16 7.65 6.73 -0.88
N GLU A 17 8.50 7.01 -1.85
CA GLU A 17 8.79 8.36 -2.30
C GLU A 17 8.28 8.54 -3.73
N ILE A 18 8.14 9.78 -4.16
CA ILE A 18 7.64 10.09 -5.51
C ILE A 18 8.46 9.38 -6.59
N THR A 19 9.77 9.31 -6.39
CA THR A 19 10.68 8.65 -7.33
C THR A 19 10.45 7.14 -7.44
N ASP A 20 9.69 6.56 -6.51
CA ASP A 20 9.36 5.14 -6.56
C ASP A 20 8.17 4.83 -7.46
N ALA A 21 7.43 5.84 -7.90
CA ALA A 21 6.19 5.62 -8.65
C ALA A 21 6.35 4.73 -9.89
N PRO A 22 7.39 4.88 -10.72
CA PRO A 22 7.56 3.97 -11.86
C PRO A 22 7.74 2.51 -11.45
N ALA A 23 8.52 2.25 -10.41
CA ALA A 23 8.75 0.88 -9.93
C ALA A 23 7.47 0.28 -9.32
N LEU A 24 6.70 1.09 -8.61
CA LEU A 24 5.42 0.67 -8.04
C LEU A 24 4.40 0.36 -9.14
N ALA A 25 4.35 1.18 -10.19
CA ALA A 25 3.48 0.92 -11.32
C ALA A 25 3.87 -0.39 -12.02
N ALA A 26 5.17 -0.65 -12.15
CA ALA A 26 5.66 -1.90 -12.73
C ALA A 26 5.26 -3.11 -11.88
N LEU A 27 5.37 -3.01 -10.56
CA LEU A 27 4.93 -4.06 -9.66
C LEU A 27 3.43 -4.33 -9.83
N SER A 28 2.65 -3.27 -9.84
CA SER A 28 1.19 -3.38 -9.98
C SER A 28 0.81 -4.11 -11.28
N ARG A 29 1.47 -3.78 -12.37
CA ARG A 29 1.23 -4.45 -13.65
C ARG A 29 1.61 -5.93 -13.61
N ARG A 30 2.72 -6.27 -12.93
CA ARG A 30 3.13 -7.68 -12.80
C ARG A 30 2.09 -8.50 -12.04
N VAL A 31 1.47 -7.89 -11.03
CA VAL A 31 0.52 -8.61 -10.15
C VAL A 31 -0.88 -8.64 -10.75
N TYR A 32 -1.35 -7.53 -11.28
CA TYR A 32 -2.75 -7.39 -11.72
C TYR A 32 -2.93 -7.36 -13.23
N GLY A 33 -1.85 -7.27 -14.00
CA GLY A 33 -1.91 -7.11 -15.45
C GLY A 33 -2.02 -5.65 -15.86
N ASP A 34 -1.78 -5.39 -17.15
CA ASP A 34 -1.71 -4.02 -17.68
C ASP A 34 -3.03 -3.26 -17.53
N ALA A 35 -4.16 -3.96 -17.69
CA ALA A 35 -5.47 -3.32 -17.66
C ALA A 35 -5.91 -2.94 -16.25
N GLU A 36 -5.47 -3.69 -15.23
CA GLU A 36 -5.91 -3.51 -13.85
C GLU A 36 -4.84 -2.92 -12.94
N GLY A 37 -3.61 -2.80 -13.43
CA GLY A 37 -2.52 -2.25 -12.64
C GLY A 37 -2.72 -0.76 -12.40
N SER A 38 -2.21 -0.29 -11.26
CA SER A 38 -2.27 1.12 -10.91
C SER A 38 -1.38 1.93 -11.86
N VAL A 39 -1.89 3.08 -12.27
CA VAL A 39 -1.12 3.97 -13.13
C VAL A 39 -0.18 4.84 -12.29
N GLU A 40 0.90 5.24 -12.89
CA GLU A 40 1.97 5.97 -12.22
C GLU A 40 1.48 7.29 -11.61
N ASP A 41 0.62 8.03 -12.31
CA ASP A 41 0.08 9.29 -11.81
C ASP A 41 -0.75 9.11 -10.55
N ALA A 42 -1.56 8.05 -10.49
CA ALA A 42 -2.34 7.75 -9.30
C ALA A 42 -1.44 7.44 -8.11
N LEU A 43 -0.36 6.70 -8.36
CA LEU A 43 0.62 6.37 -7.31
C LEU A 43 1.31 7.63 -6.78
N ARG A 44 1.67 8.56 -7.66
CA ARG A 44 2.21 9.85 -7.22
C ARG A 44 1.21 10.62 -6.37
N GLY A 45 -0.07 10.59 -6.77
CA GLY A 45 -1.13 11.23 -6.01
C GLY A 45 -1.25 10.66 -4.61
N GLN A 46 -1.24 9.34 -4.48
CA GLN A 46 -1.28 8.67 -3.18
C GLN A 46 -0.12 9.10 -2.29
N ILE A 47 1.07 9.11 -2.83
CA ILE A 47 2.27 9.48 -2.08
C ILE A 47 2.22 10.95 -1.65
N ASN A 48 1.74 11.82 -2.52
CA ASN A 48 1.61 13.24 -2.19
C ASN A 48 0.56 13.51 -1.14
N GLN A 49 -0.56 12.80 -1.16
CA GLN A 49 -1.66 13.03 -0.23
C GLN A 49 -1.33 12.59 1.19
N PHE A 50 -0.71 11.43 1.34
CA PHE A 50 -0.41 10.92 2.67
C PHE A 50 0.86 10.06 2.62
N PRO A 51 2.04 10.71 2.56
CA PRO A 51 3.29 9.96 2.44
C PRO A 51 3.56 9.02 3.62
N GLU A 52 3.11 9.37 4.81
CA GLU A 52 3.32 8.52 6.00
C GLU A 52 2.58 7.19 5.92
N GLY A 53 1.55 7.10 5.10
CA GLY A 53 0.75 5.90 4.95
C GLY A 53 1.05 5.07 3.71
N GLN A 54 2.09 5.42 2.96
CA GLN A 54 2.50 4.69 1.77
C GLN A 54 3.79 3.95 2.06
N PHE A 55 3.74 2.62 1.99
CA PHE A 55 4.88 1.78 2.32
C PHE A 55 5.22 0.87 1.15
N LEU A 56 6.51 0.66 0.92
CA LEU A 56 6.96 -0.33 -0.05
C LEU A 56 7.94 -1.30 0.61
N ALA A 57 8.05 -2.47 0.02
CA ALA A 57 8.99 -3.49 0.42
C ALA A 57 10.01 -3.68 -0.70
N GLU A 58 11.28 -3.63 -0.33
CA GLU A 58 12.39 -3.90 -1.26
C GLU A 58 13.12 -5.16 -0.84
N PHE A 59 13.49 -5.97 -1.80
CA PHE A 59 14.32 -7.13 -1.59
C PHE A 59 15.34 -7.22 -2.72
N GLU A 60 16.59 -7.20 -2.36
CA GLU A 60 17.71 -7.24 -3.33
C GLU A 60 17.58 -6.13 -4.39
N GLY A 61 17.20 -4.94 -3.96
CA GLY A 61 17.07 -3.80 -4.86
C GLY A 61 15.79 -3.75 -5.69
N GLU A 62 14.92 -4.74 -5.56
CA GLU A 62 13.65 -4.78 -6.28
C GLU A 62 12.49 -4.41 -5.38
N VAL A 63 11.53 -3.69 -5.91
CA VAL A 63 10.27 -3.43 -5.22
C VAL A 63 9.39 -4.68 -5.36
N VAL A 64 9.07 -5.30 -4.22
CA VAL A 64 8.33 -6.57 -4.17
C VAL A 64 6.99 -6.46 -3.44
N GLY A 65 6.70 -5.33 -2.86
CA GLY A 65 5.43 -5.10 -2.18
C GLY A 65 5.12 -3.63 -2.03
N PHE A 66 3.84 -3.33 -1.86
CA PHE A 66 3.36 -1.96 -1.70
C PHE A 66 2.06 -1.96 -0.91
N CYS A 67 1.93 -0.97 -0.05
CA CYS A 67 0.70 -0.74 0.70
C CYS A 67 0.35 0.73 0.62
N SER A 68 -0.88 1.02 0.23
CA SER A 68 -1.39 2.39 0.16
C SER A 68 -2.52 2.57 1.14
N THR A 69 -2.45 3.64 1.93
CA THR A 69 -3.49 3.99 2.90
C THR A 69 -3.75 5.49 2.85
N PHE A 70 -4.86 5.89 3.43
CA PHE A 70 -5.16 7.29 3.71
C PHE A 70 -6.18 7.36 4.83
N ILE A 71 -6.41 8.54 5.36
CA ILE A 71 -7.29 8.70 6.52
C ILE A 71 -8.64 9.25 6.04
N ILE A 72 -9.72 8.71 6.61
CA ILE A 72 -11.09 9.12 6.29
C ILE A 72 -11.88 9.36 7.57
N SER A 73 -12.98 10.11 7.43
CA SER A 73 -13.92 10.31 8.52
C SER A 73 -14.69 9.04 8.84
N GLU A 74 -15.18 8.94 10.07
CA GLU A 74 -16.07 7.86 10.48
C GLU A 74 -17.27 7.76 9.58
N GLU A 75 -17.86 8.90 9.21
CA GLU A 75 -19.01 8.94 8.32
C GLU A 75 -18.73 8.24 7.01
N LEU A 76 -17.60 8.52 6.36
CA LEU A 76 -17.23 7.86 5.12
C LEU A 76 -16.90 6.39 5.33
N ALA A 77 -16.29 6.04 6.46
CA ALA A 77 -15.90 4.66 6.74
C ALA A 77 -17.09 3.71 6.77
N PHE A 78 -18.23 4.16 7.29
CA PHE A 78 -19.42 3.34 7.46
C PHE A 78 -20.51 3.58 6.42
N LYS A 79 -20.27 4.48 5.48
CA LYS A 79 -21.21 4.76 4.41
C LYS A 79 -20.94 3.84 3.23
N PRO A 80 -21.98 3.27 2.59
CA PRO A 80 -21.74 2.50 1.37
C PRO A 80 -21.04 3.35 0.31
N HIS A 81 -20.04 2.79 -0.31
CA HIS A 81 -19.23 3.49 -1.30
C HIS A 81 -18.56 2.51 -2.25
N THR A 82 -18.16 2.99 -3.42
CA THR A 82 -17.27 2.22 -4.29
C THR A 82 -15.83 2.59 -3.99
N TRP A 83 -14.92 1.71 -4.38
CA TRP A 83 -13.48 1.98 -4.23
C TRP A 83 -13.09 3.26 -4.99
N MET A 84 -13.61 3.41 -6.21
CA MET A 84 -13.30 4.59 -7.02
C MET A 84 -13.78 5.89 -6.37
N GLU A 85 -14.95 5.86 -5.75
CA GLU A 85 -15.48 7.04 -5.07
C GLU A 85 -14.63 7.44 -3.86
N ILE A 86 -14.39 6.48 -2.98
CA ILE A 86 -13.73 6.78 -1.71
C ILE A 86 -12.25 7.12 -1.91
N THR A 87 -11.62 6.55 -2.92
CA THR A 87 -10.20 6.83 -3.19
C THR A 87 -10.00 8.05 -4.08
N GLY A 88 -11.08 8.65 -4.58
CA GLY A 88 -10.96 9.76 -5.51
C GLY A 88 -10.29 9.33 -6.81
N GLY A 89 -10.76 8.22 -7.39
CA GLY A 89 -10.23 7.68 -8.63
C GLY A 89 -8.88 6.99 -8.48
N GLY A 90 -8.54 6.58 -7.26
CA GLY A 90 -7.26 5.92 -6.99
C GLY A 90 -6.13 6.87 -6.59
N PHE A 91 -6.42 8.17 -6.44
CA PHE A 91 -5.40 9.18 -6.13
C PHE A 91 -5.27 9.47 -4.63
N ALA A 92 -6.10 8.84 -3.79
CA ALA A 92 -6.22 9.14 -2.36
C ALA A 92 -6.60 10.60 -2.11
N SER A 93 -7.31 11.23 -3.04
CA SER A 93 -7.65 12.65 -2.97
C SER A 93 -8.68 12.96 -1.90
N ARG A 94 -9.29 11.94 -1.29
CA ARG A 94 -10.22 12.13 -0.19
C ARG A 94 -9.56 11.99 1.18
N HIS A 95 -8.24 11.98 1.20
CA HIS A 95 -7.50 11.93 2.46
C HIS A 95 -7.89 13.12 3.36
N ASP A 96 -8.27 12.80 4.58
CA ASP A 96 -8.69 13.77 5.59
C ASP A 96 -7.79 13.59 6.83
N PRO A 97 -6.83 14.51 7.05
CA PRO A 97 -5.92 14.38 8.22
C PRO A 97 -6.64 14.41 9.56
N ASP A 98 -7.85 14.94 9.60
CA ASP A 98 -8.65 15.01 10.82
C ASP A 98 -9.60 13.82 10.98
N GLY A 99 -9.55 12.86 10.08
CA GLY A 99 -10.40 11.69 10.13
C GLY A 99 -10.02 10.72 11.23
N ASP A 100 -10.88 9.75 11.47
CA ASP A 100 -10.75 8.80 12.58
C ASP A 100 -10.39 7.38 12.16
N TYR A 101 -10.40 7.10 10.86
CA TYR A 101 -10.16 5.75 10.35
C TYR A 101 -9.08 5.74 9.29
N LEU A 102 -8.25 4.70 9.33
CA LEU A 102 -7.31 4.45 8.27
C LEU A 102 -8.00 3.62 7.19
N TYR A 103 -7.92 4.05 5.96
CA TYR A 103 -8.48 3.30 4.83
C TYR A 103 -7.36 2.61 4.08
N GLY A 104 -7.41 1.27 4.03
CA GLY A 104 -6.46 0.48 3.26
C GLY A 104 -6.95 0.35 1.83
N MET A 105 -6.38 1.14 0.93
CA MET A 105 -6.87 1.14 -0.44
C MET A 105 -6.20 0.09 -1.32
N GLU A 106 -4.98 -0.30 -1.01
CA GLU A 106 -4.27 -1.28 -1.83
C GLU A 106 -3.18 -1.98 -1.04
N VAL A 107 -3.08 -3.28 -1.22
CA VAL A 107 -1.92 -4.08 -0.79
C VAL A 107 -1.53 -4.94 -1.98
N THR A 108 -0.32 -4.76 -2.46
CA THR A 108 0.21 -5.48 -3.62
C THR A 108 1.49 -6.19 -3.20
N VAL A 109 1.55 -7.49 -3.40
CA VAL A 109 2.73 -8.29 -3.06
C VAL A 109 3.07 -9.17 -4.24
N ASP A 110 4.34 -9.19 -4.62
CA ASP A 110 4.84 -10.07 -5.67
C ASP A 110 4.65 -11.53 -5.20
N PRO A 111 3.85 -12.32 -5.92
CA PRO A 111 3.57 -13.69 -5.49
C PRO A 111 4.81 -14.58 -5.46
N SER A 112 5.85 -14.25 -6.21
CA SER A 112 7.11 -15.01 -6.18
C SER A 112 7.90 -14.80 -4.89
N ARG A 113 7.50 -13.85 -4.05
CA ARG A 113 8.18 -13.47 -2.80
C ARG A 113 7.38 -13.82 -1.55
N ARG A 114 6.47 -14.78 -1.63
CA ARG A 114 5.61 -15.16 -0.49
C ARG A 114 6.37 -15.57 0.75
N ARG A 115 7.53 -16.18 0.58
CA ARG A 115 8.38 -16.64 1.70
C ARG A 115 8.84 -15.52 2.60
N LEU A 116 8.83 -14.29 2.12
CA LEU A 116 9.33 -13.14 2.87
C LEU A 116 8.32 -12.58 3.85
N ARG A 117 7.09 -13.11 3.85
CA ARG A 117 6.00 -12.68 4.73
C ARG A 117 5.73 -11.17 4.65
N ILE A 118 5.82 -10.64 3.44
CA ILE A 118 5.65 -9.21 3.19
C ILE A 118 4.28 -8.73 3.66
N GLY A 119 3.24 -9.48 3.35
CA GLY A 119 1.87 -9.12 3.73
C GLY A 119 1.71 -8.97 5.24
N GLN A 120 2.28 -9.89 6.02
CA GLN A 120 2.21 -9.82 7.48
C GLN A 120 2.91 -8.59 8.03
N ARG A 121 4.07 -8.25 7.48
CA ARG A 121 4.81 -7.07 7.89
C ARG A 121 4.06 -5.77 7.54
N ILE A 122 3.44 -5.74 6.38
CA ILE A 122 2.63 -4.60 5.95
C ILE A 122 1.42 -4.43 6.88
N TYR A 123 0.73 -5.52 7.22
CA TYR A 123 -0.41 -5.44 8.14
C TYR A 123 0.00 -4.93 9.51
N LYS A 124 1.17 -5.35 9.99
CA LYS A 124 1.69 -4.85 11.25
C LYS A 124 1.95 -3.35 11.18
N LEU A 125 2.56 -2.89 10.10
CA LEU A 125 2.83 -1.46 9.89
C LEU A 125 1.54 -0.65 9.87
N ARG A 126 0.48 -1.18 9.25
CA ARG A 126 -0.81 -0.49 9.22
C ARG A 126 -1.40 -0.35 10.61
N ARG A 127 -1.30 -1.41 11.42
CA ARG A 127 -1.74 -1.34 12.81
C ARG A 127 -0.93 -0.33 13.62
N ASP A 128 0.40 -0.35 13.43
CA ASP A 128 1.29 0.59 14.11
C ASP A 128 0.96 2.03 13.72
N LEU A 129 0.71 2.27 12.45
CA LEU A 129 0.32 3.58 11.94
C LEU A 129 -1.01 4.04 12.56
N CYS A 130 -1.97 3.13 12.63
CA CYS A 130 -3.28 3.41 13.22
C CYS A 130 -3.14 3.83 14.68
N GLN A 131 -2.30 3.15 15.44
CA GLN A 131 -2.03 3.48 16.84
C GLN A 131 -1.28 4.79 16.97
N GLN A 132 -0.28 5.01 16.13
CA GLN A 132 0.54 6.20 16.16
C GLN A 132 -0.27 7.47 15.90
N TRP A 133 -1.25 7.38 15.02
CA TRP A 133 -2.13 8.50 14.68
C TRP A 133 -3.41 8.51 15.50
N GLU A 134 -3.52 7.62 16.48
CA GLU A 134 -4.67 7.53 17.37
C GLU A 134 -6.00 7.36 16.63
N LEU A 135 -5.97 6.54 15.58
CA LEU A 135 -7.16 6.26 14.79
C LEU A 135 -7.99 5.16 15.43
N GLN A 136 -9.29 5.18 15.20
CA GLN A 136 -10.22 4.25 15.82
C GLN A 136 -10.21 2.87 15.18
N GLY A 137 -9.81 2.76 13.92
CA GLY A 137 -9.79 1.47 13.25
C GLY A 137 -9.33 1.57 11.82
N ILE A 138 -9.40 0.44 11.13
CA ILE A 138 -8.98 0.30 9.75
C ILE A 138 -10.15 -0.21 8.92
N ALA A 139 -10.47 0.51 7.85
CA ALA A 139 -11.44 0.07 6.86
C ALA A 139 -10.71 -0.41 5.62
N PHE A 140 -11.28 -1.36 4.89
CA PHE A 140 -10.67 -1.92 3.71
C PHE A 140 -11.56 -1.72 2.49
N GLY A 141 -10.93 -1.50 1.35
CA GLY A 141 -11.65 -1.40 0.11
C GLY A 141 -10.78 -1.73 -1.08
N GLY A 142 -9.62 -2.32 -0.85
CA GLY A 142 -8.66 -2.60 -1.89
C GLY A 142 -9.11 -3.69 -2.84
N ARG A 143 -8.27 -3.94 -3.82
CA ARG A 143 -8.51 -4.99 -4.81
C ARG A 143 -8.28 -6.36 -4.18
N MET A 144 -9.17 -7.29 -4.52
CA MET A 144 -9.07 -8.67 -4.08
C MET A 144 -9.34 -9.57 -5.28
N PRO A 145 -8.32 -9.82 -6.10
CA PRO A 145 -8.49 -10.65 -7.31
C PRO A 145 -9.10 -11.99 -6.97
N GLY A 146 -10.14 -12.40 -7.71
CA GLY A 146 -10.85 -13.63 -7.49
C GLY A 146 -11.89 -13.60 -6.39
N TYR A 147 -11.90 -12.59 -5.57
CA TYR A 147 -12.84 -12.49 -4.45
C TYR A 147 -14.28 -12.27 -4.93
N ALA A 148 -14.44 -11.51 -5.98
CA ALA A 148 -15.77 -11.19 -6.52
C ALA A 148 -16.52 -12.41 -7.08
N ARG A 149 -15.86 -13.54 -7.21
CA ARG A 149 -16.47 -14.77 -7.74
C ARG A 149 -17.22 -15.55 -6.69
N ARG A 150 -17.24 -15.09 -5.51
CA ARG A 150 -17.87 -15.77 -4.38
C ARG A 150 -19.38 -15.58 -4.39
#